data_8192b83abe56fb2ec17ded5d2c18a79a
#
_entry.id   8192b83abe56fb2ec17ded5d2c18a79a
#
_cell.length_a   1.000
_cell.length_b   1.000
_cell.length_c   1.000
_cell.angle_alpha   90.00
_cell.angle_beta   90.00
_cell.angle_gamma   90.00
#
_symmetry.space_group_name_H-M   'P 1'
#
loop_
_entity.id
_entity.type
_entity.pdbx_description
1 polymer ?
#
loop_
_entity_poly.entity_id
_entity_poly.type
_entity_poly.pdbx_seq_one_letter_code
_entity_poly.pdbx_strand_id
1 'polypeptide(L)'
;MYREGCSSGKSILKTNTRFIASLKGSRVVDSGGQGLVVIYEGFLAALKGEELPEHNIDDTMDLEDLVHAEHHKQAQDFMETDDIQYGYCTEFMVRFEEDKLKEHPYDETKFREELSQHGDSLLVVSDDEIVKVHIHAEYPGGDVFNLGQRFGSFINLKVENMREQHSKITEKNNLKPKQKQDFAIVTVAMGDGLNELLKSLGATIVIQGGQTMNPSTKDIANAVEKANAEKVIILPNNKNIVMAAEQAAEIVDAEVEVVPTKTIPQGMSALLVFNPDTTLEENKQQMVAASKDVKTGQITYAVRDTQIDGMTIENGHFMGGLADGKIVATNPNQMEVIKQLLSEIVDEEEDEIITILSGEDASSDEEEEMVRFLEEKYEDIEIEVHKGNQPIYSYIFSIE
;
A
#
# COMPACT_ATOMS: atom_id res chain seq x y z
N MET A 1 -19.77 8.26 -28.75
CA MET A 1 -19.17 8.56 -27.41
C MET A 1 -18.10 7.53 -27.02
N TYR A 2 -18.40 6.24 -26.75
CA TYR A 2 -17.36 5.25 -26.36
C TYR A 2 -16.29 4.99 -27.42
N ARG A 3 -16.66 4.92 -28.70
CA ARG A 3 -15.70 4.75 -29.83
C ARG A 3 -14.71 5.90 -29.93
N GLU A 4 -15.17 7.11 -29.74
CA GLU A 4 -14.34 8.31 -29.75
C GLU A 4 -13.47 8.39 -28.49
N GLY A 5 -13.98 7.96 -27.33
CA GLY A 5 -13.22 7.87 -26.10
C GLY A 5 -12.03 6.89 -26.16
N CYS A 6 -12.24 5.68 -26.69
CA CYS A 6 -11.16 4.70 -26.89
C CYS A 6 -10.10 5.19 -27.91
N SER A 7 -10.53 5.77 -29.03
CA SER A 7 -9.61 6.30 -30.03
C SER A 7 -8.82 7.50 -29.50
N SER A 8 -9.46 8.39 -28.77
CA SER A 8 -8.84 9.54 -28.12
C SER A 8 -7.89 9.10 -27.00
N GLY A 9 -8.30 8.13 -26.16
CA GLY A 9 -7.47 7.59 -25.10
C GLY A 9 -6.18 6.96 -25.60
N LYS A 10 -6.24 6.15 -26.68
CA LYS A 10 -5.03 5.59 -27.32
C LYS A 10 -4.11 6.66 -27.89
N SER A 11 -4.68 7.72 -28.45
CA SER A 11 -3.90 8.86 -28.97
C SER A 11 -3.23 9.61 -27.83
N ILE A 12 -3.93 9.84 -26.71
CA ILE A 12 -3.41 10.51 -25.52
C ILE A 12 -2.31 9.69 -24.87
N LEU A 13 -2.45 8.37 -24.74
CA LEU A 13 -1.39 7.49 -24.20
C LEU A 13 -0.10 7.56 -25.03
N LYS A 14 -0.21 7.56 -26.37
CA LYS A 14 0.96 7.73 -27.23
C LYS A 14 1.57 9.13 -27.12
N THR A 15 0.80 10.10 -26.69
CA THR A 15 1.23 11.50 -26.53
C THR A 15 1.78 11.75 -25.14
N ASN A 16 1.27 11.07 -24.11
CA ASN A 16 1.74 11.18 -22.72
C ASN A 16 3.23 10.83 -22.57
N THR A 17 3.72 9.83 -23.31
CA THR A 17 5.17 9.54 -23.35
C THR A 17 6.00 10.72 -23.88
N ARG A 18 5.39 11.74 -24.51
CA ARG A 18 6.07 12.97 -24.98
C ARG A 18 5.97 14.12 -23.98
N PHE A 19 4.96 14.15 -23.12
CA PHE A 19 4.71 15.24 -22.18
C PHE A 19 5.25 14.96 -20.77
N ILE A 20 5.28 13.70 -20.32
CA ILE A 20 5.84 13.35 -19.02
C ILE A 20 7.33 13.05 -19.22
N ALA A 21 8.19 13.92 -18.73
CA ALA A 21 9.64 13.83 -18.96
C ALA A 21 10.22 12.50 -18.47
N SER A 22 9.72 11.95 -17.35
CA SER A 22 10.12 10.66 -16.77
C SER A 22 9.75 9.45 -17.64
N LEU A 23 8.72 9.54 -18.51
CA LEU A 23 8.32 8.46 -19.41
C LEU A 23 9.05 8.52 -20.77
N LYS A 24 9.68 9.64 -21.09
CA LYS A 24 10.33 9.87 -22.38
C LYS A 24 11.56 9.00 -22.61
N GLY A 25 12.29 8.68 -21.54
CA GLY A 25 13.52 7.87 -21.59
C GLY A 25 13.29 6.37 -21.45
N SER A 26 12.25 5.95 -20.70
CA SER A 26 12.02 4.58 -20.28
C SER A 26 11.24 3.72 -21.27
N ARG A 27 10.70 4.29 -22.36
CA ARG A 27 9.84 3.61 -23.37
C ARG A 27 8.64 2.87 -22.78
N VAL A 28 8.17 3.31 -21.63
CA VAL A 28 6.97 2.78 -20.98
C VAL A 28 5.79 3.73 -21.15
N VAL A 29 4.58 3.18 -21.04
CA VAL A 29 3.34 3.97 -21.02
C VAL A 29 2.86 4.10 -19.56
N ASP A 30 2.05 5.13 -19.30
CA ASP A 30 1.34 5.24 -18.02
C ASP A 30 0.43 4.02 -17.85
N SER A 31 0.73 3.19 -16.83
CA SER A 31 0.01 1.94 -16.55
C SER A 31 -1.44 2.20 -16.16
N GLY A 32 -1.73 3.26 -15.38
CA GLY A 32 -3.08 3.66 -15.02
C GLY A 32 -3.89 4.10 -16.24
N GLY A 33 -3.29 4.92 -17.11
CA GLY A 33 -3.91 5.32 -18.37
C GLY A 33 -4.13 4.14 -19.32
N GLN A 34 -3.21 3.18 -19.37
CA GLN A 34 -3.37 1.96 -20.16
C GLN A 34 -4.52 1.10 -19.63
N GLY A 35 -4.62 0.92 -18.31
CA GLY A 35 -5.74 0.19 -17.67
C GLY A 35 -7.09 0.82 -18.01
N LEU A 36 -7.20 2.15 -17.94
CA LEU A 36 -8.44 2.85 -18.30
C LEU A 36 -8.83 2.62 -19.77
N VAL A 37 -7.86 2.59 -20.69
CA VAL A 37 -8.13 2.28 -22.10
C VAL A 37 -8.67 0.87 -22.27
N VAL A 38 -8.10 -0.12 -21.58
CA VAL A 38 -8.57 -1.52 -21.61
C VAL A 38 -10.01 -1.63 -21.11
N ILE A 39 -10.37 -0.92 -20.01
CA ILE A 39 -11.75 -0.86 -19.50
C ILE A 39 -12.71 -0.29 -20.55
N TYR A 40 -12.36 0.81 -21.22
CA TYR A 40 -13.19 1.39 -22.27
C TYR A 40 -13.31 0.48 -23.50
N GLU A 41 -12.27 -0.27 -23.85
CA GLU A 41 -12.32 -1.27 -24.92
C GLU A 41 -13.28 -2.42 -24.57
N GLY A 42 -13.26 -2.92 -23.31
CA GLY A 42 -14.21 -3.89 -22.83
C GLY A 42 -15.65 -3.40 -22.89
N PHE A 43 -15.93 -2.18 -22.44
CA PHE A 43 -17.27 -1.58 -22.58
C PHE A 43 -17.70 -1.44 -24.04
N LEU A 44 -16.78 -1.06 -24.93
CA LEU A 44 -17.10 -0.94 -26.35
C LEU A 44 -17.39 -2.29 -27.00
N ALA A 45 -16.63 -3.33 -26.66
CA ALA A 45 -16.87 -4.70 -27.11
C ALA A 45 -18.23 -5.22 -26.68
N ALA A 46 -18.57 -5.06 -25.37
CA ALA A 46 -19.86 -5.44 -24.82
C ALA A 46 -21.03 -4.71 -25.51
N LEU A 47 -20.90 -3.40 -25.75
CA LEU A 47 -21.93 -2.62 -26.46
C LEU A 47 -22.12 -3.01 -27.92
N LYS A 48 -21.11 -3.61 -28.55
CA LYS A 48 -21.19 -4.12 -29.93
C LYS A 48 -21.70 -5.56 -30.00
N GLY A 49 -21.84 -6.25 -28.84
CA GLY A 49 -22.16 -7.68 -28.78
C GLY A 49 -21.04 -8.56 -29.33
N GLU A 50 -19.79 -8.08 -29.27
CA GLU A 50 -18.61 -8.88 -29.57
C GLU A 50 -18.39 -9.86 -28.41
N GLU A 51 -18.10 -11.14 -28.70
CA GLU A 51 -17.66 -12.09 -27.68
C GLU A 51 -16.36 -11.55 -27.07
N LEU A 52 -16.35 -11.43 -25.73
CA LEU A 52 -15.13 -11.09 -25.02
C LEU A 52 -14.15 -12.25 -25.24
N PRO A 53 -12.85 -11.98 -25.47
CA PRO A 53 -11.89 -13.05 -25.57
C PRO A 53 -11.97 -13.88 -24.27
N GLU A 54 -12.15 -15.20 -24.41
CA GLU A 54 -11.96 -16.12 -23.30
C GLU A 54 -10.53 -15.94 -22.83
N HIS A 55 -10.37 -15.19 -21.74
CA HIS A 55 -9.09 -15.19 -21.05
C HIS A 55 -9.01 -16.54 -20.33
N ASN A 56 -8.13 -17.39 -20.82
CA ASN A 56 -7.53 -18.39 -19.94
C ASN A 56 -6.92 -17.62 -18.77
N ILE A 57 -7.54 -17.79 -17.59
CA ILE A 57 -7.00 -17.33 -16.31
C ILE A 57 -5.84 -18.29 -15.97
N ASP A 58 -4.87 -18.37 -16.84
CA ASP A 58 -3.54 -18.91 -16.59
C ASP A 58 -2.60 -17.71 -16.55
N ASP A 59 -2.41 -17.23 -15.39
CA ASP A 59 -1.25 -16.61 -14.77
C ASP A 59 -1.65 -15.56 -13.73
N THR A 60 -1.48 -15.93 -12.46
CA THR A 60 -1.03 -15.05 -11.37
C THR A 60 -1.96 -13.98 -10.77
N MET A 61 -3.27 -14.14 -10.76
CA MET A 61 -4.03 -13.63 -9.63
C MET A 61 -4.59 -14.83 -8.87
N ASP A 62 -4.02 -15.07 -7.71
CA ASP A 62 -4.52 -16.12 -6.82
C ASP A 62 -6.01 -15.83 -6.53
N LEU A 63 -6.87 -16.83 -6.70
CA LEU A 63 -8.31 -16.72 -6.41
C LEU A 63 -8.53 -16.19 -4.97
N GLU A 64 -7.51 -16.33 -4.12
CA GLU A 64 -7.45 -15.79 -2.76
C GLU A 64 -7.46 -14.27 -2.74
N ASP A 65 -6.71 -13.61 -3.62
CA ASP A 65 -6.59 -12.14 -3.63
C ASP A 65 -7.89 -11.46 -4.09
N LEU A 66 -8.63 -12.06 -5.01
CA LEU A 66 -9.91 -11.52 -5.50
C LEU A 66 -11.02 -11.57 -4.43
N VAL A 67 -11.08 -12.65 -3.66
CA VAL A 67 -12.10 -12.83 -2.60
C VAL A 67 -11.74 -12.01 -1.37
N HIS A 68 -10.45 -11.91 -1.01
CA HIS A 68 -10.00 -11.08 0.11
C HIS A 68 -10.20 -9.57 -0.13
N ALA A 69 -10.04 -9.10 -1.36
CA ALA A 69 -10.15 -7.68 -1.67
C ALA A 69 -11.59 -7.14 -1.55
N GLU A 70 -12.60 -7.95 -1.82
CA GLU A 70 -13.98 -7.48 -1.90
C GLU A 70 -14.77 -7.61 -0.60
N HIS A 71 -14.50 -8.63 0.21
CA HIS A 71 -15.29 -8.93 1.41
C HIS A 71 -14.76 -8.33 2.72
N HIS A 72 -13.46 -8.18 2.88
CA HIS A 72 -12.91 -7.61 4.12
C HIS A 72 -13.14 -6.11 4.29
N LYS A 73 -13.40 -5.36 3.21
CA LYS A 73 -13.62 -3.91 3.27
C LYS A 73 -15.05 -3.45 3.57
N GLN A 74 -16.07 -4.26 3.31
CA GLN A 74 -17.46 -3.78 3.37
C GLN A 74 -18.26 -4.22 4.62
N ALA A 75 -17.88 -5.28 5.29
CA ALA A 75 -18.74 -5.86 6.35
C ALA A 75 -18.38 -5.48 7.79
N GLN A 76 -17.16 -4.98 8.06
CA GLN A 76 -16.70 -4.80 9.44
C GLN A 76 -16.91 -3.40 10.04
N ASP A 77 -17.18 -2.37 9.24
CA ASP A 77 -17.17 -0.99 9.74
C ASP A 77 -18.54 -0.43 10.21
N PHE A 78 -19.69 -1.11 9.97
CA PHE A 78 -21.01 -0.51 10.16
C PHE A 78 -22.09 -1.35 10.88
N MET A 79 -21.77 -2.53 11.45
CA MET A 79 -22.75 -3.34 12.16
C MET A 79 -22.55 -3.26 13.68
N GLU A 80 -23.63 -3.09 14.46
CA GLU A 80 -23.61 -3.35 15.90
C GLU A 80 -23.56 -4.87 16.14
N THR A 81 -22.96 -5.31 17.26
CA THR A 81 -22.77 -6.74 17.57
C THR A 81 -24.10 -7.51 17.57
N ASP A 82 -25.20 -6.83 17.92
CA ASP A 82 -26.55 -7.39 17.94
C ASP A 82 -27.17 -7.57 16.55
N ASP A 83 -26.60 -6.95 15.51
CA ASP A 83 -27.04 -7.06 14.12
C ASP A 83 -26.41 -8.26 13.39
N ILE A 84 -25.42 -8.93 14.00
CA ILE A 84 -24.74 -10.10 13.42
C ILE A 84 -25.69 -11.32 13.54
N GLN A 85 -26.46 -11.58 12.50
CA GLN A 85 -27.38 -12.70 12.45
C GLN A 85 -26.66 -14.05 12.43
N TYR A 86 -25.60 -14.16 11.62
CA TYR A 86 -24.76 -15.36 11.49
C TYR A 86 -23.37 -15.10 12.06
N GLY A 87 -23.00 -15.85 13.09
CA GLY A 87 -21.84 -15.52 13.92
C GLY A 87 -20.47 -15.94 13.38
N TYR A 88 -20.41 -16.77 12.34
CA TYR A 88 -19.15 -17.33 11.86
C TYR A 88 -18.91 -17.03 10.40
N CYS A 89 -17.84 -16.26 10.12
CA CYS A 89 -17.27 -16.16 8.77
C CYS A 89 -16.56 -17.47 8.45
N THR A 90 -17.03 -18.13 7.40
CA THR A 90 -16.63 -19.50 7.02
C THR A 90 -16.13 -19.50 5.59
N GLU A 91 -14.88 -19.87 5.42
CA GLU A 91 -14.26 -20.02 4.11
C GLU A 91 -13.73 -21.43 3.97
N PHE A 92 -13.94 -22.03 2.81
CA PHE A 92 -13.36 -23.33 2.50
C PHE A 92 -13.15 -23.53 1.01
N MET A 93 -12.22 -24.40 0.71
CA MET A 93 -11.88 -24.80 -0.65
C MET A 93 -11.94 -26.32 -0.75
N VAL A 94 -12.64 -26.84 -1.73
CA VAL A 94 -12.78 -28.28 -1.98
C VAL A 94 -12.17 -28.60 -3.33
N ARG A 95 -11.22 -29.54 -3.34
CA ARG A 95 -10.76 -30.17 -4.58
C ARG A 95 -11.69 -31.28 -4.96
N PHE A 96 -12.21 -31.26 -6.18
CA PHE A 96 -13.14 -32.25 -6.70
C PHE A 96 -12.47 -33.65 -6.80
N GLU A 97 -13.27 -34.69 -6.46
CA GLU A 97 -12.88 -36.06 -6.59
C GLU A 97 -13.82 -36.79 -7.59
N GLU A 98 -13.27 -37.37 -8.65
CA GLU A 98 -14.06 -37.97 -9.72
C GLU A 98 -15.09 -39.00 -9.20
N ASP A 99 -14.72 -39.78 -8.18
CA ASP A 99 -15.62 -40.80 -7.64
C ASP A 99 -16.82 -40.16 -6.90
N LYS A 100 -16.59 -39.08 -6.16
CA LYS A 100 -17.65 -38.32 -5.50
C LYS A 100 -18.53 -37.59 -6.49
N LEU A 101 -17.95 -37.02 -7.56
CA LEU A 101 -18.69 -36.36 -8.61
C LEU A 101 -19.57 -37.33 -9.44
N LYS A 102 -19.20 -38.61 -9.51
CA LYS A 102 -20.06 -39.63 -10.13
C LYS A 102 -21.31 -39.93 -9.28
N GLU A 103 -21.17 -39.88 -7.94
CA GLU A 103 -22.29 -40.10 -7.00
C GLU A 103 -23.12 -38.81 -6.82
N HIS A 104 -22.44 -37.67 -6.76
CA HIS A 104 -23.01 -36.35 -6.58
C HIS A 104 -22.50 -35.41 -7.67
N PRO A 105 -23.13 -35.33 -8.83
CA PRO A 105 -22.74 -34.39 -9.89
C PRO A 105 -22.79 -32.95 -9.38
N TYR A 106 -21.68 -32.21 -9.56
CA TYR A 106 -21.59 -30.82 -9.15
C TYR A 106 -22.39 -29.94 -10.11
N ASP A 107 -23.17 -29.04 -9.52
CA ASP A 107 -23.93 -27.99 -10.20
C ASP A 107 -23.84 -26.74 -9.30
N GLU A 108 -23.10 -25.74 -9.74
CA GLU A 108 -22.85 -24.54 -8.95
C GLU A 108 -24.12 -23.83 -8.51
N THR A 109 -25.12 -23.74 -9.40
CA THR A 109 -26.38 -23.08 -9.09
C THR A 109 -27.13 -23.78 -7.96
N LYS A 110 -27.21 -25.09 -8.00
CA LYS A 110 -27.85 -25.87 -6.93
C LYS A 110 -27.07 -25.83 -5.64
N PHE A 111 -25.73 -25.91 -5.75
CA PHE A 111 -24.87 -25.85 -4.58
C PHE A 111 -24.98 -24.50 -3.87
N ARG A 112 -25.05 -23.40 -4.64
CA ARG A 112 -25.29 -22.05 -4.14
C ARG A 112 -26.67 -21.93 -3.48
N GLU A 113 -27.73 -22.52 -4.08
CA GLU A 113 -29.08 -22.55 -3.50
C GLU A 113 -29.11 -23.31 -2.18
N GLU A 114 -28.44 -24.45 -2.08
CA GLU A 114 -28.35 -25.22 -0.83
C GLU A 114 -27.61 -24.46 0.26
N LEU A 115 -26.44 -23.88 -0.05
CA LEU A 115 -25.67 -23.08 0.90
C LEU A 115 -26.43 -21.82 1.39
N SER A 116 -27.19 -21.18 0.52
CA SER A 116 -27.97 -19.97 0.87
C SER A 116 -29.03 -20.19 1.96
N GLN A 117 -29.40 -21.46 2.23
CA GLN A 117 -30.32 -21.81 3.31
C GLN A 117 -29.65 -21.79 4.69
N HIS A 118 -28.33 -21.81 4.74
CA HIS A 118 -27.54 -21.94 5.98
C HIS A 118 -26.83 -20.66 6.41
N GLY A 119 -26.91 -19.59 5.61
CA GLY A 119 -26.24 -18.33 5.93
C GLY A 119 -26.48 -17.23 4.90
N ASP A 120 -25.81 -16.11 5.12
CA ASP A 120 -25.79 -14.96 4.22
C ASP A 120 -24.37 -14.64 3.71
N SER A 121 -24.21 -13.56 2.96
CA SER A 121 -22.93 -13.11 2.38
C SER A 121 -22.22 -14.22 1.58
N LEU A 122 -23.03 -15.04 0.89
CA LEU A 122 -22.58 -16.23 0.19
C LEU A 122 -21.88 -15.86 -1.14
N LEU A 123 -20.63 -16.30 -1.25
CA LEU A 123 -19.86 -16.34 -2.49
C LEU A 123 -19.45 -17.78 -2.79
N VAL A 124 -19.74 -18.23 -4.01
CA VAL A 124 -19.27 -19.53 -4.52
C VAL A 124 -18.58 -19.26 -5.86
N VAL A 125 -17.36 -19.73 -5.98
CA VAL A 125 -16.57 -19.65 -7.22
C VAL A 125 -16.00 -21.03 -7.48
N SER A 126 -16.15 -21.55 -8.69
CA SER A 126 -15.65 -22.86 -9.06
C SER A 126 -15.00 -22.86 -10.44
N ASP A 127 -14.05 -23.76 -10.62
CA ASP A 127 -13.49 -24.18 -11.90
C ASP A 127 -13.66 -25.71 -12.08
N ASP A 128 -12.92 -26.32 -13.02
CA ASP A 128 -13.02 -27.75 -13.30
C ASP A 128 -12.39 -28.64 -12.20
N GLU A 129 -11.56 -28.11 -11.32
CA GLU A 129 -10.81 -28.87 -10.31
C GLU A 129 -11.21 -28.54 -8.88
N ILE A 130 -11.60 -27.28 -8.60
CA ILE A 130 -11.86 -26.81 -7.25
C ILE A 130 -13.12 -25.95 -7.16
N VAL A 131 -13.70 -25.90 -5.95
CA VAL A 131 -14.70 -24.89 -5.58
C VAL A 131 -14.27 -24.18 -4.31
N LYS A 132 -14.33 -22.86 -4.32
CA LYS A 132 -14.14 -21.98 -3.16
C LYS A 132 -15.48 -21.41 -2.72
N VAL A 133 -15.70 -21.44 -1.40
CA VAL A 133 -16.91 -20.92 -0.76
C VAL A 133 -16.54 -19.96 0.35
N HIS A 134 -17.23 -18.83 0.39
CA HIS A 134 -17.31 -17.93 1.53
C HIS A 134 -18.76 -17.78 1.94
N ILE A 135 -19.08 -17.92 3.22
CA ILE A 135 -20.43 -17.78 3.77
C ILE A 135 -20.38 -17.34 5.22
N HIS A 136 -21.30 -16.49 5.64
CA HIS A 136 -21.54 -16.24 7.06
C HIS A 136 -22.61 -17.21 7.53
N ALA A 137 -22.29 -18.09 8.47
CA ALA A 137 -23.16 -19.14 8.98
C ALA A 137 -23.16 -19.19 10.51
N GLU A 138 -24.28 -19.67 11.11
CA GLU A 138 -24.31 -19.89 12.57
C GLU A 138 -23.73 -21.26 12.94
N TYR A 139 -23.90 -22.26 12.07
CA TYR A 139 -23.43 -23.64 12.29
C TYR A 139 -22.58 -24.14 11.12
N PRO A 140 -21.34 -23.66 10.94
CA PRO A 140 -20.52 -24.00 9.78
C PRO A 140 -20.17 -25.50 9.71
N GLY A 141 -19.93 -26.14 10.83
CA GLY A 141 -19.43 -27.51 10.88
C GLY A 141 -20.42 -28.59 10.40
N GLY A 142 -21.68 -28.51 10.84
CA GLY A 142 -22.67 -29.54 10.52
C GLY A 142 -23.35 -29.33 9.16
N ASP A 143 -23.67 -28.12 8.83
CA ASP A 143 -24.51 -27.82 7.68
C ASP A 143 -23.70 -27.45 6.44
N VAL A 144 -22.75 -26.54 6.58
CA VAL A 144 -22.02 -25.96 5.44
C VAL A 144 -20.91 -26.87 4.93
N PHE A 145 -20.06 -27.40 5.83
CA PHE A 145 -18.94 -28.26 5.41
C PHE A 145 -19.39 -29.60 4.83
N ASN A 146 -20.46 -30.20 5.38
CA ASN A 146 -20.99 -31.45 4.82
C ASN A 146 -21.46 -31.27 3.39
N LEU A 147 -22.02 -30.12 3.03
CA LEU A 147 -22.43 -29.81 1.66
C LEU A 147 -21.22 -29.76 0.70
N GLY A 148 -20.11 -29.13 1.11
CA GLY A 148 -18.89 -29.07 0.31
C GLY A 148 -18.20 -30.43 0.19
N GLN A 149 -18.08 -31.17 1.30
CA GLN A 149 -17.34 -32.46 1.34
C GLN A 149 -17.98 -33.55 0.45
N ARG A 150 -19.23 -33.39 0.03
CA ARG A 150 -19.88 -34.31 -0.93
C ARG A 150 -19.17 -34.35 -2.28
N PHE A 151 -18.45 -33.29 -2.67
CA PHE A 151 -17.84 -33.16 -3.99
C PHE A 151 -16.36 -33.51 -4.00
N GLY A 152 -15.70 -33.51 -2.82
CA GLY A 152 -14.25 -33.74 -2.78
C GLY A 152 -13.64 -33.61 -1.39
N SER A 153 -12.34 -33.34 -1.36
CA SER A 153 -11.56 -33.15 -0.14
C SER A 153 -11.27 -31.66 0.09
N PHE A 154 -11.34 -31.23 1.36
CA PHE A 154 -10.93 -29.86 1.73
C PHE A 154 -9.43 -29.68 1.57
N ILE A 155 -9.03 -28.60 0.88
CA ILE A 155 -7.64 -28.15 0.75
C ILE A 155 -7.36 -26.90 1.57
N ASN A 156 -8.38 -26.10 1.86
CA ASN A 156 -8.31 -24.98 2.79
C ASN A 156 -9.61 -24.91 3.59
N LEU A 157 -9.51 -24.48 4.86
CA LEU A 157 -10.64 -24.39 5.75
C LEU A 157 -10.35 -23.33 6.82
N LYS A 158 -11.14 -22.26 6.84
CA LYS A 158 -11.01 -21.15 7.77
C LYS A 158 -12.38 -20.85 8.39
N VAL A 159 -12.43 -20.71 9.71
CA VAL A 159 -13.63 -20.30 10.44
C VAL A 159 -13.24 -19.26 11.47
N GLU A 160 -13.88 -18.11 11.42
CA GLU A 160 -13.64 -17.01 12.35
C GLU A 160 -14.93 -16.59 13.05
N ASN A 161 -14.88 -16.43 14.36
CA ASN A 161 -16.02 -15.95 15.14
C ASN A 161 -16.12 -14.40 15.01
N MET A 162 -17.05 -13.94 14.22
CA MET A 162 -17.27 -12.51 13.93
C MET A 162 -17.70 -11.74 15.19
N ARG A 163 -18.49 -12.37 16.07
CA ARG A 163 -18.91 -11.74 17.32
C ARG A 163 -17.73 -11.50 18.28
N GLU A 164 -16.78 -12.45 18.35
CA GLU A 164 -15.56 -12.24 19.15
C GLU A 164 -14.62 -11.20 18.52
N GLN A 165 -14.50 -11.19 17.20
CA GLN A 165 -13.72 -10.16 16.51
C GLN A 165 -14.32 -8.77 16.77
N HIS A 166 -15.63 -8.63 16.60
CA HIS A 166 -16.33 -7.38 16.84
C HIS A 166 -16.28 -6.98 18.32
N SER A 167 -16.43 -7.92 19.27
CA SER A 167 -16.30 -7.63 20.72
C SER A 167 -14.91 -7.14 21.07
N LYS A 168 -13.85 -7.72 20.51
CA LYS A 168 -12.46 -7.24 20.70
C LYS A 168 -12.23 -5.85 20.11
N ILE A 169 -12.88 -5.53 18.99
CA ILE A 169 -12.85 -4.20 18.38
C ILE A 169 -13.66 -3.22 19.25
N THR A 170 -14.84 -3.64 19.70
CA THR A 170 -15.73 -2.82 20.54
C THR A 170 -15.18 -2.62 21.95
N GLU A 171 -14.50 -3.61 22.55
CA GLU A 171 -13.80 -3.43 23.82
C GLU A 171 -12.59 -2.49 23.69
N LYS A 172 -11.88 -2.50 22.55
CA LYS A 172 -10.89 -1.46 22.23
C LYS A 172 -11.51 -0.09 21.99
N ASN A 173 -12.74 -0.03 21.49
CA ASN A 173 -13.48 1.21 21.22
C ASN A 173 -14.33 1.70 22.41
N ASN A 174 -14.73 0.82 23.35
CA ASN A 174 -15.50 1.14 24.58
C ASN A 174 -14.66 1.66 25.75
N LEU A 175 -13.39 1.97 25.52
CA LEU A 175 -12.74 2.98 26.37
C LEU A 175 -13.59 4.26 26.18
N LYS A 176 -14.12 4.83 27.31
CA LYS A 176 -14.86 6.11 27.43
C LYS A 176 -14.56 7.05 26.27
N PRO A 177 -15.52 7.88 25.79
CA PRO A 177 -15.20 8.83 24.73
C PRO A 177 -13.88 9.50 25.11
N LYS A 178 -12.81 9.14 24.43
CA LYS A 178 -11.51 9.77 24.64
C LYS A 178 -11.77 11.24 24.40
N GLN A 179 -11.47 12.06 25.37
CA GLN A 179 -11.48 13.50 25.21
C GLN A 179 -10.75 13.78 23.88
N LYS A 180 -11.41 14.48 22.99
CA LYS A 180 -10.86 14.83 21.68
C LYS A 180 -9.50 15.48 21.92
N GLN A 181 -8.46 15.02 21.23
CA GLN A 181 -7.13 15.61 21.38
C GLN A 181 -7.11 16.96 20.67
N ASP A 182 -6.29 17.89 21.15
CA ASP A 182 -6.16 19.17 20.48
C ASP A 182 -5.50 19.00 19.11
N PHE A 183 -4.44 18.18 19.03
CA PHE A 183 -3.70 17.88 17.80
C PHE A 183 -3.49 16.37 17.61
N ALA A 184 -3.45 15.96 16.36
CA ALA A 184 -2.93 14.66 15.94
C ALA A 184 -2.12 14.80 14.65
N ILE A 185 -1.15 13.91 14.46
CA ILE A 185 -0.37 13.80 13.22
C ILE A 185 -0.61 12.43 12.61
N VAL A 186 -1.10 12.43 11.37
CA VAL A 186 -1.31 11.26 10.54
C VAL A 186 -0.22 11.21 9.47
N THR A 187 0.50 10.13 9.37
CA THR A 187 1.58 9.97 8.40
C THR A 187 1.49 8.65 7.64
N VAL A 188 2.18 8.54 6.52
CA VAL A 188 2.18 7.33 5.70
C VAL A 188 3.60 6.77 5.65
N ALA A 189 3.75 5.48 5.95
CA ALA A 189 5.01 4.76 5.82
C ALA A 189 4.76 3.25 5.66
N MET A 190 5.74 2.52 5.13
CA MET A 190 5.75 1.06 5.05
C MET A 190 7.04 0.54 5.69
N GLY A 191 6.91 -0.46 6.56
CA GLY A 191 7.98 -1.02 7.37
C GLY A 191 7.72 -0.84 8.85
N ASP A 192 7.85 -1.92 9.62
CA ASP A 192 7.52 -1.91 11.05
C ASP A 192 8.47 -0.98 11.84
N GLY A 193 9.75 -0.95 11.46
CA GLY A 193 10.72 -0.07 12.10
C GLY A 193 10.44 1.42 11.80
N LEU A 194 10.07 1.78 10.55
CA LEU A 194 9.64 3.14 10.23
C LEU A 194 8.37 3.54 10.97
N ASN A 195 7.43 2.60 11.16
CA ASN A 195 6.23 2.85 11.93
C ASN A 195 6.56 3.20 13.41
N GLU A 196 7.45 2.43 14.03
CA GLU A 196 7.90 2.69 15.40
C GLU A 196 8.67 4.01 15.50
N LEU A 197 9.56 4.27 14.57
CA LEU A 197 10.35 5.51 14.52
C LEU A 197 9.45 6.74 14.39
N LEU A 198 8.54 6.77 13.41
CA LEU A 198 7.63 7.91 13.21
C LEU A 198 6.70 8.14 14.41
N LYS A 199 6.25 7.06 15.07
CA LYS A 199 5.48 7.18 16.32
C LYS A 199 6.32 7.74 17.48
N SER A 200 7.57 7.35 17.58
CA SER A 200 8.50 7.90 18.60
C SER A 200 8.76 9.39 18.39
N LEU A 201 8.74 9.86 17.13
CA LEU A 201 8.86 11.27 16.76
C LEU A 201 7.55 12.06 16.92
N GLY A 202 6.45 11.43 17.33
CA GLY A 202 5.19 12.11 17.64
C GLY A 202 4.04 11.84 16.67
N ALA A 203 4.18 10.98 15.67
CA ALA A 203 3.06 10.60 14.82
C ALA A 203 1.98 9.85 15.62
N THR A 204 0.74 10.30 15.54
CA THR A 204 -0.41 9.69 16.23
C THR A 204 -0.85 8.42 15.52
N ILE A 205 -0.94 8.46 14.20
CA ILE A 205 -1.31 7.32 13.34
C ILE A 205 -0.32 7.24 12.19
N VAL A 206 0.18 6.03 11.94
CA VAL A 206 0.94 5.71 10.74
C VAL A 206 0.10 4.77 9.87
N ILE A 207 -0.28 5.25 8.69
CA ILE A 207 -0.99 4.47 7.68
C ILE A 207 0.03 3.60 6.96
N GLN A 208 -0.21 2.30 6.91
CA GLN A 208 0.62 1.38 6.14
C GLN A 208 0.42 1.65 4.65
N GLY A 209 1.47 2.07 3.98
CA GLY A 209 1.43 2.42 2.56
C GLY A 209 2.72 3.08 2.08
N GLY A 210 2.82 3.27 0.77
CA GLY A 210 4.03 3.85 0.18
C GLY A 210 4.09 3.65 -1.34
N GLN A 211 5.26 3.34 -1.88
CA GLN A 211 5.53 3.31 -3.33
C GLN A 211 4.65 2.32 -4.12
N THR A 212 4.30 1.18 -3.54
CA THR A 212 3.51 0.13 -4.21
C THR A 212 2.07 0.05 -3.74
N MET A 213 1.77 0.60 -2.55
CA MET A 213 0.44 0.60 -1.94
C MET A 213 0.07 2.01 -1.49
N ASN A 214 -0.39 2.83 -2.42
CA ASN A 214 -0.86 4.18 -2.07
C ASN A 214 -2.21 4.08 -1.36
N PRO A 215 -2.35 4.61 -0.12
CA PRO A 215 -3.64 4.69 0.54
C PRO A 215 -4.60 5.55 -0.26
N SER A 216 -5.86 5.15 -0.30
CA SER A 216 -6.92 5.92 -0.93
C SER A 216 -7.27 7.16 -0.09
N THR A 217 -7.96 8.14 -0.70
CA THR A 217 -8.54 9.28 0.01
C THR A 217 -9.39 8.84 1.20
N LYS A 218 -10.15 7.75 1.06
CA LYS A 218 -10.97 7.17 2.13
C LYS A 218 -10.13 6.58 3.27
N ASP A 219 -9.03 5.90 2.96
CA ASP A 219 -8.16 5.33 3.99
C ASP A 219 -7.53 6.43 4.84
N ILE A 220 -7.14 7.54 4.20
CA ILE A 220 -6.59 8.72 4.88
C ILE A 220 -7.67 9.40 5.73
N ALA A 221 -8.87 9.63 5.19
CA ALA A 221 -9.98 10.22 5.92
C ALA A 221 -10.34 9.38 7.16
N ASN A 222 -10.45 8.07 7.02
CA ASN A 222 -10.68 7.16 8.15
C ASN A 222 -9.58 7.25 9.22
N ALA A 223 -8.32 7.43 8.82
CA ALA A 223 -7.22 7.61 9.77
C ALA A 223 -7.33 8.95 10.52
N VAL A 224 -7.73 10.02 9.85
CA VAL A 224 -8.00 11.32 10.46
C VAL A 224 -9.13 11.20 11.49
N GLU A 225 -10.23 10.55 11.15
CA GLU A 225 -11.35 10.31 12.07
C GLU A 225 -10.92 9.45 13.28
N LYS A 226 -10.15 8.37 13.05
CA LYS A 226 -9.59 7.52 14.12
C LYS A 226 -8.63 8.25 15.05
N ALA A 227 -7.94 9.28 14.58
CA ALA A 227 -7.06 10.12 15.39
C ALA A 227 -7.83 10.89 16.47
N ASN A 228 -9.12 11.14 16.26
CA ASN A 228 -10.03 11.79 17.23
C ASN A 228 -9.45 13.08 17.81
N ALA A 229 -8.99 13.97 16.93
CA ALA A 229 -8.42 15.26 17.28
C ALA A 229 -9.23 16.42 16.67
N GLU A 230 -9.10 17.64 17.25
CA GLU A 230 -9.71 18.84 16.69
C GLU A 230 -8.95 19.32 15.47
N LYS A 231 -7.61 19.22 15.54
CA LYS A 231 -6.67 19.64 14.52
C LYS A 231 -5.81 18.46 14.10
N VAL A 232 -5.65 18.24 12.81
CA VAL A 232 -4.87 17.14 12.28
C VAL A 232 -3.88 17.64 11.23
N ILE A 233 -2.65 17.18 11.30
CA ILE A 233 -1.63 17.38 10.28
C ILE A 233 -1.42 16.05 9.55
N ILE A 234 -1.41 16.10 8.22
CA ILE A 234 -1.13 14.92 7.39
C ILE A 234 0.24 15.06 6.73
N LEU A 235 1.08 14.03 6.90
CA LEU A 235 2.41 13.88 6.27
C LEU A 235 2.36 12.71 5.28
N PRO A 236 2.17 12.95 3.98
CA PRO A 236 2.03 11.89 2.98
C PRO A 236 3.30 11.07 2.72
N ASN A 237 4.49 11.67 2.85
CA ASN A 237 5.81 11.09 2.62
C ASN A 237 6.01 10.44 1.24
N ASN A 238 5.13 10.74 0.31
CA ASN A 238 5.18 10.28 -1.07
C ASN A 238 4.43 11.26 -1.98
N LYS A 239 5.09 11.67 -3.07
CA LYS A 239 4.49 12.61 -4.05
C LYS A 239 3.16 12.14 -4.63
N ASN A 240 2.96 10.83 -4.74
CA ASN A 240 1.74 10.23 -5.31
C ASN A 240 0.56 10.25 -4.34
N ILE A 241 0.81 10.48 -3.04
CA ILE A 241 -0.21 10.47 -1.98
C ILE A 241 -0.67 11.89 -1.64
N VAL A 242 0.11 12.93 -1.96
CA VAL A 242 -0.19 14.32 -1.60
C VAL A 242 -1.61 14.73 -2.02
N MET A 243 -2.00 14.46 -3.27
CA MET A 243 -3.33 14.80 -3.79
C MET A 243 -4.46 14.07 -3.04
N ALA A 244 -4.24 12.78 -2.70
CA ALA A 244 -5.23 12.01 -1.93
C ALA A 244 -5.36 12.54 -0.49
N ALA A 245 -4.27 13.01 0.10
CA ALA A 245 -4.26 13.65 1.42
C ALA A 245 -5.00 15.00 1.40
N GLU A 246 -4.78 15.84 0.38
CA GLU A 246 -5.49 17.10 0.19
C GLU A 246 -7.01 16.87 0.02
N GLN A 247 -7.40 15.89 -0.79
CA GLN A 247 -8.82 15.51 -0.94
C GLN A 247 -9.42 14.95 0.36
N ALA A 248 -8.66 14.18 1.14
CA ALA A 248 -9.12 13.68 2.43
C ALA A 248 -9.37 14.82 3.42
N ALA A 249 -8.51 15.84 3.42
CA ALA A 249 -8.67 17.02 4.26
C ALA A 249 -9.97 17.79 3.96
N GLU A 250 -10.46 17.77 2.72
CA GLU A 250 -11.70 18.47 2.32
C GLU A 250 -13.00 17.75 2.76
N ILE A 251 -12.94 16.45 3.07
CA ILE A 251 -14.15 15.63 3.33
C ILE A 251 -14.33 15.21 4.79
N VAL A 252 -13.41 15.57 5.68
CA VAL A 252 -13.48 15.24 7.12
C VAL A 252 -13.93 16.47 7.93
N ASP A 253 -14.52 16.22 9.11
CA ASP A 253 -15.02 17.29 9.99
C ASP A 253 -13.92 17.99 10.83
N ALA A 254 -12.75 17.37 10.98
CA ALA A 254 -11.63 17.95 11.70
C ALA A 254 -10.99 19.11 10.91
N GLU A 255 -10.34 20.03 11.60
CA GLU A 255 -9.49 21.05 10.95
C GLU A 255 -8.19 20.36 10.52
N VAL A 256 -7.98 20.23 9.20
CA VAL A 256 -6.87 19.45 8.65
C VAL A 256 -5.96 20.30 7.79
N GLU A 257 -4.64 20.17 8.01
CA GLU A 257 -3.62 20.72 7.14
C GLU A 257 -2.70 19.62 6.60
N VAL A 258 -2.35 19.73 5.33
CA VAL A 258 -1.41 18.82 4.66
C VAL A 258 -0.06 19.50 4.53
N VAL A 259 0.98 18.87 5.08
CA VAL A 259 2.37 19.22 4.83
C VAL A 259 2.86 18.30 3.71
N PRO A 260 3.14 18.79 2.49
CA PRO A 260 3.30 17.98 1.29
C PRO A 260 4.68 17.29 1.23
N THR A 261 5.00 16.51 2.25
CA THR A 261 6.21 15.70 2.32
C THR A 261 6.22 14.61 1.23
N LYS A 262 7.35 14.42 0.58
CA LYS A 262 7.52 13.51 -0.55
C LYS A 262 8.37 12.27 -0.23
N THR A 263 9.06 12.31 0.90
CA THR A 263 9.95 11.25 1.39
C THR A 263 9.80 11.07 2.90
N ILE A 264 10.23 9.93 3.41
CA ILE A 264 10.26 9.65 4.86
C ILE A 264 11.15 10.65 5.61
N PRO A 265 12.37 10.95 5.18
CA PRO A 265 13.20 12.00 5.79
C PRO A 265 12.49 13.35 5.92
N GLN A 266 11.81 13.80 4.86
CA GLN A 266 11.02 15.04 4.92
C GLN A 266 9.92 15.01 5.99
N GLY A 267 9.29 13.83 6.16
CA GLY A 267 8.30 13.63 7.21
C GLY A 267 8.90 13.61 8.61
N MET A 268 10.08 13.04 8.77
CA MET A 268 10.81 13.02 10.04
C MET A 268 11.22 14.44 10.45
N SER A 269 11.87 15.20 9.57
CA SER A 269 12.25 16.58 9.82
C SER A 269 11.03 17.47 10.13
N ALA A 270 9.91 17.26 9.41
CA ALA A 270 8.66 17.95 9.72
C ALA A 270 8.13 17.62 11.13
N LEU A 271 8.19 16.35 11.56
CA LEU A 271 7.76 15.92 12.90
C LEU A 271 8.57 16.57 14.02
N LEU A 272 9.88 16.71 13.83
CA LEU A 272 10.80 17.27 14.84
C LEU A 272 10.51 18.75 15.19
N VAL A 273 9.95 19.50 14.26
CA VAL A 273 9.62 20.93 14.48
C VAL A 273 8.18 21.17 14.91
N PHE A 274 7.37 20.10 15.04
CA PHE A 274 5.99 20.24 15.50
C PHE A 274 5.91 20.80 16.91
N ASN A 275 5.07 21.83 17.09
CA ASN A 275 4.84 22.46 18.39
C ASN A 275 3.33 22.51 18.72
N PRO A 276 2.83 21.77 19.72
CA PRO A 276 1.42 21.75 20.08
C PRO A 276 0.91 23.10 20.66
N ASP A 277 1.81 24.00 21.09
CA ASP A 277 1.46 25.29 21.67
C ASP A 277 1.22 26.40 20.62
N THR A 278 1.36 26.09 19.33
CA THR A 278 1.15 27.04 18.23
C THR A 278 -0.11 26.70 17.42
N THR A 279 -0.46 27.56 16.46
CA THR A 279 -1.61 27.32 15.58
C THR A 279 -1.33 26.23 14.54
N LEU A 280 -2.39 25.64 13.96
CA LEU A 280 -2.28 24.66 12.90
C LEU A 280 -1.53 25.22 11.68
N GLU A 281 -1.83 26.45 11.29
CA GLU A 281 -1.18 27.14 10.16
C GLU A 281 0.30 27.42 10.42
N GLU A 282 0.67 27.87 11.62
CA GLU A 282 2.07 28.09 12.00
C GLU A 282 2.88 26.77 12.00
N ASN A 283 2.29 25.69 12.53
CA ASN A 283 2.89 24.35 12.46
C ASN A 283 3.11 23.95 11.00
N LYS A 284 2.10 24.07 10.13
CA LYS A 284 2.23 23.79 8.71
C LYS A 284 3.40 24.54 8.07
N GLN A 285 3.49 25.85 8.32
CA GLN A 285 4.56 26.68 7.74
C GLN A 285 5.95 26.24 8.20
N GLN A 286 6.12 25.97 9.50
CA GLN A 286 7.39 25.50 10.07
C GLN A 286 7.75 24.11 9.54
N MET A 287 6.80 23.19 9.52
CA MET A 287 6.99 21.82 9.02
C MET A 287 7.30 21.77 7.52
N VAL A 288 6.66 22.64 6.72
CA VAL A 288 6.98 22.79 5.30
C VAL A 288 8.38 23.37 5.10
N ALA A 289 8.82 24.30 5.93
CA ALA A 289 10.17 24.83 5.88
C ALA A 289 11.19 23.73 6.19
N ALA A 290 11.07 23.07 7.34
CA ALA A 290 11.97 21.99 7.75
C ALA A 290 12.04 20.84 6.71
N SER A 291 10.89 20.47 6.12
CA SER A 291 10.87 19.41 5.09
C SER A 291 11.63 19.77 3.80
N LYS A 292 11.94 21.03 3.55
CA LYS A 292 12.70 21.48 2.37
C LYS A 292 14.21 21.49 2.61
N ASP A 293 14.62 21.60 3.86
CA ASP A 293 16.02 21.69 4.22
C ASP A 293 16.68 20.31 4.23
N VAL A 294 15.89 19.22 4.36
CA VAL A 294 16.41 17.85 4.33
C VAL A 294 16.64 17.33 2.90
N LYS A 295 17.83 16.85 2.66
CA LYS A 295 18.21 16.13 1.44
C LYS A 295 17.92 14.64 1.62
N THR A 296 17.33 13.99 0.60
CA THR A 296 17.00 12.55 0.64
C THR A 296 17.72 11.80 -0.46
N GLY A 297 18.46 10.77 -0.08
CA GLY A 297 19.00 9.75 -0.96
C GLY A 297 18.27 8.42 -0.79
N GLN A 298 18.11 7.63 -1.86
CA GLN A 298 17.41 6.35 -1.83
C GLN A 298 18.17 5.32 -2.65
N ILE A 299 18.35 4.11 -2.11
CA ILE A 299 18.96 2.98 -2.82
C ILE A 299 17.90 1.92 -3.07
N THR A 300 17.77 1.51 -4.33
CA THR A 300 16.91 0.42 -4.77
C THR A 300 17.59 -0.36 -5.89
N TYR A 301 16.92 -1.36 -6.46
CA TYR A 301 17.46 -2.16 -7.57
C TYR A 301 16.52 -2.16 -8.77
N ALA A 302 17.09 -2.37 -9.96
CA ALA A 302 16.37 -2.45 -11.20
C ALA A 302 15.80 -3.85 -11.43
N VAL A 303 14.49 -3.95 -11.64
CA VAL A 303 13.78 -5.22 -11.96
C VAL A 303 13.78 -5.54 -13.46
N ARG A 304 14.31 -4.66 -14.29
CA ARG A 304 14.42 -4.81 -15.76
C ARG A 304 15.44 -3.84 -16.32
N ASP A 305 15.90 -4.13 -17.54
CA ASP A 305 16.73 -3.19 -18.29
C ASP A 305 15.91 -1.93 -18.65
N THR A 306 16.49 -0.76 -18.42
CA THR A 306 15.86 0.52 -18.70
C THR A 306 16.90 1.60 -19.01
N GLN A 307 16.44 2.74 -19.50
CA GLN A 307 17.27 3.93 -19.65
C GLN A 307 16.54 5.13 -19.05
N ILE A 308 17.16 5.78 -18.07
CA ILE A 308 16.60 6.94 -17.36
C ILE A 308 17.64 8.06 -17.43
N ASP A 309 17.24 9.25 -17.85
CA ASP A 309 18.08 10.46 -17.94
C ASP A 309 19.42 10.27 -18.70
N GLY A 310 19.41 9.37 -19.70
CA GLY A 310 20.59 9.04 -20.49
C GLY A 310 21.49 7.97 -19.87
N MET A 311 21.19 7.49 -18.69
CA MET A 311 21.90 6.42 -17.97
C MET A 311 21.30 5.07 -18.34
N THR A 312 22.12 4.11 -18.78
CA THR A 312 21.70 2.72 -19.03
C THR A 312 21.73 1.97 -17.70
N ILE A 313 20.60 1.35 -17.34
CA ILE A 313 20.42 0.60 -16.11
C ILE A 313 20.07 -0.83 -16.49
N GLU A 314 20.87 -1.79 -16.06
CA GLU A 314 20.68 -3.22 -16.34
C GLU A 314 19.85 -3.87 -15.22
N ASN A 315 19.12 -4.93 -15.55
CA ASN A 315 18.35 -5.71 -14.58
C ASN A 315 19.26 -6.23 -13.46
N GLY A 316 18.84 -6.05 -12.22
CA GLY A 316 19.60 -6.43 -11.03
C GLY A 316 20.67 -5.43 -10.58
N HIS A 317 20.94 -4.36 -11.35
CA HIS A 317 21.80 -3.28 -10.86
C HIS A 317 21.12 -2.47 -9.77
N PHE A 318 21.89 -2.03 -8.80
CA PHE A 318 21.45 -1.04 -7.81
C PHE A 318 21.38 0.35 -8.43
N MET A 319 20.50 1.16 -7.91
CA MET A 319 20.26 2.54 -8.34
C MET A 319 20.26 3.47 -7.13
N GLY A 320 20.97 4.58 -7.23
CA GLY A 320 20.92 5.69 -6.28
C GLY A 320 20.08 6.82 -6.83
N GLY A 321 19.01 7.18 -6.13
CA GLY A 321 18.05 8.20 -6.55
C GLY A 321 17.89 9.31 -5.52
N LEU A 322 17.47 10.49 -5.98
CA LEU A 322 17.14 11.65 -5.17
C LEU A 322 15.62 11.76 -4.94
N ALA A 323 15.21 12.60 -3.99
CA ALA A 323 13.81 12.88 -3.66
C ALA A 323 12.94 13.27 -4.85
N ASP A 324 13.50 13.96 -5.84
CA ASP A 324 12.80 14.38 -7.06
C ASP A 324 12.62 13.25 -8.08
N GLY A 325 13.29 12.10 -7.86
CA GLY A 325 13.27 10.92 -8.73
C GLY A 325 14.42 10.87 -9.75
N LYS A 326 15.38 11.80 -9.69
CA LYS A 326 16.59 11.77 -10.51
C LYS A 326 17.47 10.60 -10.05
N ILE A 327 17.91 9.74 -10.99
CA ILE A 327 18.90 8.71 -10.72
C ILE A 327 20.28 9.30 -10.95
N VAL A 328 21.16 9.19 -9.96
CA VAL A 328 22.53 9.75 -10.00
C VAL A 328 23.60 8.67 -10.06
N ALA A 329 23.27 7.44 -9.68
CA ALA A 329 24.22 6.33 -9.68
C ALA A 329 23.55 5.02 -10.10
N THR A 330 24.28 4.15 -10.80
CA THR A 330 23.89 2.76 -11.05
C THR A 330 25.11 1.87 -11.15
N ASN A 331 25.10 0.73 -10.47
CA ASN A 331 26.22 -0.24 -10.45
C ASN A 331 25.69 -1.61 -9.99
N PRO A 332 26.27 -2.75 -10.43
CA PRO A 332 25.98 -4.05 -9.83
C PRO A 332 26.42 -4.17 -8.35
N ASN A 333 27.36 -3.33 -7.90
CA ASN A 333 27.81 -3.26 -6.52
C ASN A 333 27.06 -2.14 -5.80
N GLN A 334 26.30 -2.49 -4.75
CA GLN A 334 25.48 -1.56 -3.98
C GLN A 334 26.32 -0.49 -3.27
N MET A 335 27.46 -0.88 -2.66
CA MET A 335 28.33 0.05 -1.95
C MET A 335 28.91 1.14 -2.86
N GLU A 336 29.22 0.80 -4.12
CA GLU A 336 29.66 1.81 -5.10
C GLU A 336 28.56 2.81 -5.46
N VAL A 337 27.29 2.36 -5.51
CA VAL A 337 26.15 3.25 -5.69
C VAL A 337 25.96 4.17 -4.49
N ILE A 338 26.06 3.63 -3.27
CA ILE A 338 25.96 4.40 -2.03
C ILE A 338 27.05 5.48 -1.99
N LYS A 339 28.31 5.11 -2.23
CA LYS A 339 29.45 6.05 -2.25
C LYS A 339 29.25 7.16 -3.26
N GLN A 340 28.77 6.83 -4.47
CA GLN A 340 28.53 7.82 -5.51
C GLN A 340 27.36 8.73 -5.14
N LEU A 341 26.23 8.18 -4.66
CA LEU A 341 25.05 8.93 -4.25
C LEU A 341 25.41 9.93 -3.13
N LEU A 342 26.05 9.46 -2.06
CA LEU A 342 26.38 10.30 -0.91
C LEU A 342 27.42 11.37 -1.27
N SER A 343 28.37 11.05 -2.17
CA SER A 343 29.33 12.07 -2.66
C SER A 343 28.67 13.17 -3.50
N GLU A 344 27.49 12.93 -4.08
CA GLU A 344 26.73 13.91 -4.87
C GLU A 344 25.85 14.81 -3.99
N ILE A 345 25.37 14.29 -2.84
CA ILE A 345 24.35 15.00 -2.05
C ILE A 345 24.83 15.56 -0.72
N VAL A 346 25.90 15.01 -0.15
CA VAL A 346 26.46 15.48 1.12
C VAL A 346 27.36 16.70 0.88
N ASP A 347 27.09 17.75 1.62
CA ASP A 347 27.90 18.95 1.68
C ASP A 347 28.58 19.02 3.05
N GLU A 348 29.89 18.79 3.08
CA GLU A 348 30.69 18.73 4.33
C GLU A 348 30.73 20.06 5.11
N GLU A 349 30.38 21.18 4.46
CA GLU A 349 30.36 22.51 5.10
C GLU A 349 29.00 22.87 5.71
N GLU A 350 27.91 22.25 5.22
CA GLU A 350 26.54 22.61 5.58
C GLU A 350 25.78 21.51 6.34
N ASP A 351 26.13 20.21 6.07
CA ASP A 351 25.39 19.08 6.65
C ASP A 351 26.05 18.61 7.97
N GLU A 352 25.21 18.38 8.98
CA GLU A 352 25.66 17.98 10.33
C GLU A 352 25.32 16.52 10.67
N ILE A 353 24.26 15.95 10.06
CA ILE A 353 23.75 14.62 10.40
C ILE A 353 23.40 13.83 9.13
N ILE A 354 23.81 12.57 9.10
CA ILE A 354 23.35 11.57 8.13
C ILE A 354 22.61 10.47 8.88
N THR A 355 21.28 10.41 8.71
CA THR A 355 20.46 9.32 9.22
C THR A 355 20.24 8.27 8.14
N ILE A 356 20.56 7.02 8.45
CA ILE A 356 20.41 5.84 7.58
C ILE A 356 19.22 5.03 8.03
N LEU A 357 18.26 4.82 7.14
CA LEU A 357 17.09 3.98 7.37
C LEU A 357 17.26 2.68 6.57
N SER A 358 17.55 1.58 7.24
CA SER A 358 17.81 0.28 6.61
C SER A 358 16.52 -0.46 6.27
N GLY A 359 16.43 -0.97 5.05
CA GLY A 359 15.32 -1.77 4.54
C GLY A 359 15.33 -3.22 5.04
N GLU A 360 14.33 -3.98 4.61
CA GLU A 360 14.17 -5.39 4.98
C GLU A 360 15.25 -6.31 4.40
N ASP A 361 15.89 -5.89 3.29
CA ASP A 361 16.96 -6.59 2.58
C ASP A 361 18.38 -6.13 2.97
N ALA A 362 18.50 -5.14 3.87
CA ALA A 362 19.79 -4.64 4.34
C ALA A 362 20.51 -5.65 5.24
N SER A 363 21.81 -5.85 5.01
CA SER A 363 22.63 -6.73 5.83
C SER A 363 23.46 -5.94 6.86
N SER A 364 23.66 -6.53 8.04
CA SER A 364 24.46 -5.89 9.10
C SER A 364 25.92 -5.66 8.69
N ASP A 365 26.50 -6.55 7.86
CA ASP A 365 27.88 -6.44 7.40
C ASP A 365 28.04 -5.24 6.45
N GLU A 366 27.04 -5.00 5.56
CA GLU A 366 27.00 -3.84 4.67
C GLU A 366 26.77 -2.54 5.44
N GLU A 367 25.89 -2.55 6.45
CA GLU A 367 25.68 -1.41 7.34
C GLU A 367 27.00 -1.00 8.05
N GLU A 368 27.72 -1.97 8.61
CA GLU A 368 29.00 -1.71 9.27
C GLU A 368 30.08 -1.16 8.30
N GLU A 369 30.13 -1.70 7.06
CA GLU A 369 31.03 -1.19 6.02
C GLU A 369 30.69 0.24 5.64
N MET A 370 29.39 0.53 5.46
CA MET A 370 28.89 1.85 5.09
C MET A 370 29.14 2.88 6.19
N VAL A 371 28.82 2.57 7.44
CA VAL A 371 29.08 3.46 8.59
C VAL A 371 30.56 3.78 8.70
N ARG A 372 31.43 2.77 8.63
CA ARG A 372 32.89 2.97 8.66
C ARG A 372 33.37 3.88 7.52
N PHE A 373 32.84 3.68 6.30
CA PHE A 373 33.17 4.54 5.17
C PHE A 373 32.74 5.99 5.42
N LEU A 374 31.55 6.20 6.00
CA LEU A 374 31.02 7.53 6.26
C LEU A 374 31.79 8.24 7.37
N GLU A 375 32.10 7.57 8.48
CA GLU A 375 32.92 8.09 9.57
C GLU A 375 34.36 8.45 9.13
N GLU A 376 34.94 7.65 8.22
CA GLU A 376 36.28 7.94 7.66
C GLU A 376 36.27 9.11 6.68
N LYS A 377 35.18 9.31 5.96
CA LYS A 377 35.07 10.33 4.91
C LYS A 377 34.54 11.66 5.43
N TYR A 378 33.61 11.62 6.36
CA TYR A 378 32.87 12.78 6.87
C TYR A 378 33.09 12.87 8.40
N GLU A 379 34.29 13.31 8.81
CA GLU A 379 34.74 13.28 10.22
C GLU A 379 33.89 14.17 11.16
N ASP A 380 33.29 15.23 10.65
CA ASP A 380 32.49 16.20 11.41
C ASP A 380 30.96 15.95 11.33
N ILE A 381 30.50 14.94 10.59
CA ILE A 381 29.07 14.63 10.41
C ILE A 381 28.67 13.46 11.31
N GLU A 382 27.60 13.62 12.09
CA GLU A 382 27.06 12.55 12.93
C GLU A 382 26.33 11.49 12.07
N ILE A 383 26.61 10.21 12.32
CA ILE A 383 26.00 9.09 11.59
C ILE A 383 25.04 8.34 12.50
N GLU A 384 23.76 8.32 12.15
CA GLU A 384 22.74 7.55 12.84
C GLU A 384 22.19 6.42 11.96
N VAL A 385 21.95 5.23 12.54
CA VAL A 385 21.36 4.09 11.83
C VAL A 385 20.09 3.62 12.53
N HIS A 386 19.01 3.52 11.78
CA HIS A 386 17.73 2.99 12.23
C HIS A 386 17.25 1.87 11.32
N LYS A 387 16.78 0.78 11.91
CA LYS A 387 16.14 -0.31 11.16
C LYS A 387 14.72 0.08 10.80
N GLY A 388 14.50 0.48 9.56
CA GLY A 388 13.19 0.87 9.05
C GLY A 388 12.35 -0.32 8.61
N ASN A 389 13.00 -1.41 8.16
CA ASN A 389 12.39 -2.61 7.58
C ASN A 389 11.42 -2.26 6.42
N GLN A 390 11.72 -1.18 5.69
CA GLN A 390 10.94 -0.78 4.53
C GLN A 390 11.26 -1.69 3.34
N PRO A 391 10.24 -2.06 2.53
CA PRO A 391 10.45 -2.79 1.27
C PRO A 391 10.96 -1.85 0.18
N ILE A 392 11.49 -2.39 -0.91
CA ILE A 392 11.90 -1.70 -2.15
C ILE A 392 13.19 -0.91 -2.01
N TYR A 393 13.32 -0.12 -0.97
CA TYR A 393 14.53 0.67 -0.71
C TYR A 393 15.40 -0.02 0.32
N SER A 394 16.54 -0.57 -0.13
CA SER A 394 17.52 -1.15 0.78
C SER A 394 18.03 -0.13 1.79
N TYR A 395 18.19 1.13 1.35
CA TYR A 395 18.58 2.23 2.22
C TYR A 395 17.85 3.53 1.82
N ILE A 396 17.46 4.31 2.81
CA ILE A 396 17.03 5.70 2.67
C ILE A 396 17.93 6.55 3.56
N PHE A 397 18.46 7.63 3.00
CA PHE A 397 19.32 8.58 3.69
C PHE A 397 18.58 9.90 3.92
N SER A 398 18.62 10.39 5.16
CA SER A 398 18.30 11.77 5.53
C SER A 398 19.62 12.49 5.75
N ILE A 399 19.78 13.63 5.13
CA ILE A 399 20.99 14.44 5.26
C ILE A 399 20.54 15.86 5.60
N GLU A 400 20.96 16.32 6.75
CA GLU A 400 20.52 17.58 7.39
C GLU A 400 21.72 18.40 7.86
#